data_0a86011e2969c7c70cc78265816e260c
#
_entry.id   0a86011e2969c7c70cc78265816e260c
#
_cell.length_a   1.000
_cell.length_b   1.000
_cell.length_c   1.000
_cell.angle_alpha   90.00
_cell.angle_beta   90.00
_cell.angle_gamma   90.00
#
_symmetry.space_group_name_H-M   'P 1'
#
loop_
_entity.id
_entity.type
_entity.pdbx_description
1 polymer ?
#
loop_
_entity_poly.entity_id
_entity_poly.type
_entity_poly.pdbx_seq_one_letter_code
_entity_poly.pdbx_strand_id
1 'polypeptide(L)'
;MRRPYFDEFVSGTKTIEFRRHRRPFTERVYYPGRRVVITFRYNLAPRLPAIVVRFESKPLIQVPDMIGFYSDMEMLDEVALIHLAISDEDRELTHFALSQYVQRSAA
;
A
#
# COMPACT_ATOMS: atom_id res chain seq x y z
N MET A 1 0.55 -1.88 -7.45
CA MET A 1 1.39 -0.84 -6.79
C MET A 1 2.71 -0.73 -7.51
N ARG A 2 3.25 0.46 -7.63
CA ARG A 2 4.58 0.66 -8.21
C ARG A 2 5.67 0.22 -7.25
N ARG A 3 6.80 -0.28 -7.79
CA ARG A 3 7.91 -0.78 -7.02
C ARG A 3 8.45 0.19 -5.94
N PRO A 4 8.65 1.50 -6.21
CA PRO A 4 9.13 2.42 -5.18
C PRO A 4 8.23 2.51 -3.95
N TYR A 5 6.92 2.48 -4.13
CA TYR A 5 5.96 2.48 -3.01
C TYR A 5 6.01 1.18 -2.23
N PHE A 6 6.15 0.06 -2.92
CA PHE A 6 6.33 -1.24 -2.28
C PHE A 6 7.59 -1.26 -1.41
N ASP A 7 8.69 -0.74 -1.91
CA ASP A 7 9.95 -0.65 -1.16
C ASP A 7 9.81 0.18 0.12
N GLU A 8 9.02 1.25 0.08
CA GLU A 8 8.72 2.08 1.27
C GLU A 8 7.95 1.29 2.33
N PHE A 9 7.01 0.44 1.94
CA PHE A 9 6.33 -0.45 2.88
C PHE A 9 7.27 -1.49 3.48
N VAL A 10 8.13 -2.07 2.67
CA VAL A 10 9.12 -3.07 3.14
C VAL A 10 10.11 -2.44 4.12
N SER A 11 10.58 -1.23 3.85
CA SER A 11 11.51 -0.52 4.73
C SER A 11 10.85 0.04 5.99
N GLY A 12 9.52 0.12 6.02
CA GLY A 12 8.78 0.67 7.14
C GLY A 12 8.59 2.19 7.11
N THR A 13 9.07 2.87 6.08
CA THR A 13 8.89 4.32 5.93
C THR A 13 7.46 4.69 5.54
N LYS A 14 6.70 3.74 5.01
CA LYS A 14 5.31 3.93 4.65
C LYS A 14 4.45 2.87 5.34
N THR A 15 3.36 3.32 5.98
CA THR A 15 2.40 2.43 6.67
C THR A 15 0.96 2.72 6.26
N ILE A 16 0.73 3.68 5.38
CA ILE A 16 -0.59 4.08 4.92
C ILE A 16 -0.66 3.91 3.41
N GLU A 17 -1.67 3.18 2.94
CA GLU A 17 -1.99 3.08 1.52
C GLU A 17 -3.01 4.16 1.20
N PHE A 18 -2.73 4.99 0.19
CA PHE A 18 -3.61 6.05 -0.29
C PHE A 18 -4.27 5.61 -1.58
N ARG A 19 -5.59 5.67 -1.62
CA ARG A 19 -6.37 5.36 -2.82
C ARG A 19 -7.55 6.31 -2.95
N ARG A 20 -8.07 6.46 -4.16
CA ARG A 20 -9.35 7.13 -4.36
C ARG A 20 -10.43 6.35 -3.59
N HIS A 21 -11.29 7.05 -2.82
CA HIS A 21 -12.35 6.41 -2.04
C HIS A 21 -13.49 5.97 -2.97
N ARG A 22 -13.30 4.83 -3.59
CA ARG A 22 -14.31 4.15 -4.43
C ARG A 22 -13.97 2.66 -4.45
N ARG A 23 -14.92 1.82 -4.91
CA ARG A 23 -14.69 0.38 -4.99
C ARG A 23 -13.40 0.05 -5.74
N PRO A 24 -12.59 -0.90 -5.24
CA PRO A 24 -12.77 -1.68 -4.02
C PRO A 24 -12.26 -1.02 -2.74
N PHE A 25 -11.76 0.22 -2.79
CA PHE A 25 -11.08 0.89 -1.68
C PHE A 25 -12.10 1.60 -0.78
N THR A 26 -12.89 0.80 -0.05
CA THR A 26 -13.92 1.24 0.86
C THR A 26 -13.75 0.58 2.23
N GLU A 27 -14.42 1.15 3.24
CA GLU A 27 -14.43 0.63 4.61
C GLU A 27 -15.06 -0.77 4.72
N ARG A 28 -15.91 -1.15 3.76
CA ARG A 28 -16.49 -2.50 3.71
C ARG A 28 -15.47 -3.55 3.34
N VAL A 29 -14.53 -3.21 2.48
CA VAL A 29 -13.50 -4.12 1.99
C VAL A 29 -12.28 -4.08 2.88
N TYR A 30 -11.85 -2.88 3.31
CA TYR A 30 -10.65 -2.69 4.13
C TYR A 30 -11.04 -2.32 5.55
N TYR A 31 -11.66 -3.26 6.26
CA TYR A 31 -12.09 -3.08 7.64
C TYR A 31 -10.96 -3.44 8.62
N PRO A 32 -10.97 -2.84 9.83
CA PRO A 32 -9.96 -3.14 10.85
C PRO A 32 -9.89 -4.63 11.18
N GLY A 33 -8.69 -5.17 11.20
CA GLY A 33 -8.44 -6.59 11.46
C GLY A 33 -8.32 -7.44 10.20
N ARG A 34 -8.70 -6.92 9.03
CA ARG A 34 -8.57 -7.67 7.79
C ARG A 34 -7.11 -7.88 7.43
N ARG A 35 -6.76 -9.11 7.08
CA ARG A 35 -5.45 -9.46 6.53
C ARG A 35 -5.43 -9.15 5.04
N VAL A 36 -4.37 -8.49 4.60
CA VAL A 36 -4.15 -8.13 3.20
C VAL A 36 -2.72 -8.45 2.81
N VAL A 37 -2.47 -8.48 1.51
CA VAL A 37 -1.13 -8.70 0.97
C VAL A 37 -0.78 -7.53 0.05
N ILE A 38 0.35 -6.89 0.32
CA ILE A 38 0.87 -5.81 -0.51
C ILE A 38 1.75 -6.43 -1.60
N THR A 39 1.49 -6.07 -2.86
CA THR A 39 2.25 -6.57 -4.01
C THR A 39 2.55 -5.43 -4.97
N PHE A 40 3.63 -5.53 -5.76
CA PHE A 40 3.92 -4.59 -6.85
C PHE A 40 3.76 -5.23 -8.23
N ARG A 41 3.71 -6.56 -8.28
CA ARG A 41 3.47 -7.35 -9.49
C ARG A 41 2.64 -8.58 -9.17
N TYR A 42 2.10 -9.20 -10.20
CA TYR A 42 1.40 -10.47 -10.07
C TYR A 42 2.40 -11.63 -10.12
N ASN A 43 1.94 -12.81 -9.75
CA ASN A 43 2.67 -14.09 -9.80
C ASN A 43 3.85 -14.14 -8.82
N LEU A 44 5.03 -14.48 -9.29
CA LEU A 44 6.20 -14.83 -8.47
C LEU A 44 6.89 -13.67 -7.75
N ALA A 45 6.35 -12.46 -7.87
CA ALA A 45 6.92 -11.31 -7.15
C ALA A 45 6.74 -11.45 -5.64
N PRO A 46 7.68 -10.96 -4.83
CA PRO A 46 7.55 -10.97 -3.39
C PRO A 46 6.29 -10.28 -2.91
N ARG A 47 5.74 -10.75 -1.79
CA ARG A 47 4.51 -10.25 -1.18
C ARG A 47 4.78 -9.85 0.26
N LEU A 48 4.13 -8.79 0.71
CA LEU A 48 4.26 -8.30 2.07
C LEU A 48 2.91 -8.41 2.79
N PRO A 49 2.77 -9.33 3.75
CA PRO A 49 1.55 -9.44 4.55
C PRO A 49 1.36 -8.22 5.44
N ALA A 50 0.11 -7.82 5.60
CA ALA A 50 -0.25 -6.71 6.47
C ALA A 50 -1.64 -6.91 7.06
N ILE A 51 -1.96 -6.14 8.09
CA ILE A 51 -3.28 -6.13 8.72
C ILE A 51 -3.80 -4.70 8.67
N VAL A 52 -5.04 -4.51 8.24
CA VAL A 52 -5.71 -3.23 8.30
C VAL A 52 -5.99 -2.89 9.75
N VAL A 53 -5.49 -1.75 10.24
CA VAL A 53 -5.76 -1.30 11.61
C VAL A 53 -6.78 -0.18 11.66
N ARG A 54 -6.90 0.60 10.57
CA ARG A 54 -7.81 1.73 10.51
C ARG A 54 -8.10 2.10 9.06
N PHE A 55 -9.33 2.52 8.79
CA PHE A 55 -9.73 3.12 7.53
C PHE A 55 -10.22 4.53 7.77
N GLU A 56 -9.71 5.49 7.00
CA GLU A 56 -10.16 6.88 7.02
C GLU A 56 -10.52 7.33 5.62
N SER A 57 -11.42 8.31 5.53
CA SER A 57 -11.71 9.02 4.29
C SER A 57 -11.55 10.51 4.55
N LYS A 58 -10.79 11.19 3.70
CA LYS A 58 -10.55 12.64 3.79
C LYS A 58 -10.62 13.26 2.41
N PRO A 59 -11.08 14.51 2.30
CA PRO A 59 -11.02 15.21 1.02
C PRO A 59 -9.56 15.41 0.57
N LEU A 60 -9.34 15.37 -0.73
CA LEU A 60 -7.99 15.45 -1.32
C LEU A 60 -7.19 16.67 -0.80
N ILE A 61 -7.87 17.79 -0.60
CA ILE A 61 -7.21 19.00 -0.09
C ILE A 61 -6.52 18.80 1.26
N GLN A 62 -6.98 17.83 2.05
CA GLN A 62 -6.39 17.47 3.34
C GLN A 62 -5.29 16.40 3.24
N VAL A 63 -4.98 15.95 2.03
CA VAL A 63 -3.99 14.90 1.77
C VAL A 63 -3.00 15.41 0.72
N PRO A 64 -2.11 16.34 1.07
CA PRO A 64 -1.23 17.00 0.10
C PRO A 64 -0.40 16.06 -0.75
N ASP A 65 0.02 14.93 -0.19
CA ASP A 65 0.85 13.94 -0.90
C ASP A 65 0.14 13.29 -2.08
N MET A 66 -1.20 13.37 -2.13
CA MET A 66 -2.00 12.80 -3.20
C MET A 66 -2.42 13.82 -4.26
N ILE A 67 -2.17 15.10 -4.04
CA ILE A 67 -2.52 16.16 -4.99
C ILE A 67 -1.71 15.94 -6.28
N GLY A 68 -2.42 15.85 -7.40
CA GLY A 68 -1.79 15.59 -8.70
C GLY A 68 -1.54 14.11 -9.02
N PHE A 69 -1.76 13.21 -8.07
CA PHE A 69 -1.59 11.77 -8.30
C PHE A 69 -2.62 11.21 -9.28
N TYR A 70 -3.86 11.67 -9.17
CA TYR A 70 -4.93 11.38 -10.11
C TYR A 70 -5.34 12.68 -10.81
N SER A 71 -5.20 12.74 -12.13
CA SER A 71 -5.43 13.95 -12.91
C SER A 71 -6.89 14.41 -12.91
N ASP A 72 -7.83 13.51 -12.67
CA ASP A 72 -9.27 13.77 -12.70
C ASP A 72 -9.90 13.97 -11.31
N MET A 73 -9.08 13.99 -10.24
CA MET A 73 -9.59 14.27 -8.90
C MET A 73 -9.65 15.75 -8.61
N GLU A 74 -10.74 16.16 -7.99
CA GLU A 74 -10.94 17.51 -7.47
C GLU A 74 -10.61 17.59 -5.98
N MET A 75 -10.40 18.80 -5.45
CA MET A 75 -9.94 19.01 -4.07
C MET A 75 -10.91 18.50 -3.01
N LEU A 76 -12.20 18.41 -3.31
CA LEU A 76 -13.21 17.90 -2.38
C LEU A 76 -13.51 16.40 -2.57
N ASP A 77 -12.92 15.78 -3.58
CA ASP A 77 -13.07 14.33 -3.77
C ASP A 77 -12.40 13.57 -2.62
N GLU A 78 -13.01 12.47 -2.22
CA GLU A 78 -12.56 11.70 -1.06
C GLU A 78 -11.39 10.78 -1.42
N VAL A 79 -10.42 10.73 -0.52
CA VAL A 79 -9.28 9.82 -0.56
C VAL A 79 -9.41 8.82 0.58
N ALA A 80 -9.24 7.54 0.26
CA ALA A 80 -9.17 6.48 1.25
C ALA A 80 -7.75 6.37 1.80
N LEU A 81 -7.63 6.40 3.12
CA LEU A 81 -6.38 6.19 3.85
C LEU A 81 -6.49 4.86 4.60
N ILE A 82 -5.76 3.86 4.13
CA ILE A 82 -5.79 2.53 4.69
C ILE A 82 -4.53 2.35 5.54
N HIS A 83 -4.70 2.41 6.86
CA HIS A 83 -3.60 2.25 7.81
C HIS A 83 -3.29 0.77 8.01
N LEU A 84 -2.03 0.40 7.86
CA LEU A 84 -1.59 -0.99 7.86
C LEU A 84 -0.57 -1.23 8.98
N ALA A 85 -0.71 -2.36 9.64
CA ALA A 85 0.29 -2.88 10.57
C ALA A 85 1.07 -4.01 9.86
N ILE A 86 2.39 -3.91 9.89
CA ILE A 86 3.28 -4.87 9.24
C ILE A 86 4.35 -5.26 10.27
N SER A 87 4.52 -6.56 10.52
CA SER A 87 5.53 -7.02 11.46
C SER A 87 6.94 -6.86 10.90
N ASP A 88 7.91 -6.65 11.77
CA ASP A 88 9.32 -6.58 11.39
C ASP A 88 9.79 -7.90 10.76
N GLU A 89 9.29 -9.03 11.26
CA GLU A 89 9.59 -10.34 10.70
C GLU A 89 9.14 -10.43 9.25
N ASP A 90 7.92 -10.00 8.93
CA ASP A 90 7.40 -10.01 7.57
C ASP A 90 8.19 -9.07 6.66
N ARG A 91 8.61 -7.91 7.16
CA ARG A 91 9.47 -6.99 6.41
C ARG A 91 10.80 -7.63 6.07
N GLU A 92 11.44 -8.29 7.03
CA GLU A 92 12.72 -8.96 6.84
C GLU A 92 12.61 -10.09 5.82
N LEU A 93 11.58 -10.94 5.94
CA LEU A 93 11.34 -12.02 5.00
C LEU A 93 11.10 -11.51 3.59
N THR A 94 10.32 -10.45 3.45
CA THR A 94 10.04 -9.85 2.15
C THR A 94 11.27 -9.18 1.57
N HIS A 95 12.07 -8.51 2.39
CA HIS A 95 13.35 -7.93 1.96
C HIS A 95 14.30 -9.00 1.41
N PHE A 96 14.41 -10.13 2.11
CA PHE A 96 15.20 -11.27 1.65
C PHE A 96 14.66 -11.79 0.30
N ALA A 97 13.35 -11.98 0.19
CA ALA A 97 12.73 -12.44 -1.05
C ALA A 97 12.96 -11.47 -2.22
N LEU A 98 12.95 -10.16 -1.95
CA LEU A 98 13.27 -9.14 -2.95
C LEU A 98 14.70 -9.28 -3.46
N SER A 99 15.65 -9.55 -2.59
CA SER A 99 17.05 -9.76 -2.96
C SER A 99 17.19 -10.94 -3.92
N GLN A 100 16.48 -12.03 -3.64
CA GLN A 100 16.47 -13.21 -4.52
C GLN A 100 15.77 -12.90 -5.85
N TYR A 101 14.68 -12.17 -5.82
CA TYR A 101 13.92 -11.78 -7.01
C TYR A 101 14.75 -10.93 -7.96
N VAL A 102 15.47 -9.94 -7.43
CA VAL A 102 16.36 -9.08 -8.22
C VAL A 102 17.48 -9.89 -8.87
N GLN A 103 18.09 -10.82 -8.16
CA GLN A 103 19.13 -11.70 -8.70
C GLN A 103 18.61 -12.57 -9.85
N ARG A 104 17.41 -13.13 -9.70
CA ARG A 104 16.77 -13.94 -10.75
C ARG A 104 16.46 -13.10 -11.99
N SER A 105 16.03 -11.87 -11.80
CA SER A 105 15.71 -10.98 -12.91
C SER A 105 16.94 -10.50 -13.67
N ALA A 106 18.11 -10.49 -13.03
CA ALA A 106 19.38 -10.08 -13.62
C ALA A 106 20.09 -11.22 -14.36
N ALA A 107 19.68 -12.45 -14.14
CA ALA A 107 20.30 -13.64 -14.72
C ALA A 107 19.93 -13.88 -16.19
#